data_cb2f9e5d490f37a990662d5e14d6755d
#
_entry.id   cb2f9e5d490f37a990662d5e14d6755d
#
_cell.length_a   1.000
_cell.length_b   1.000
_cell.length_c   1.000
_cell.angle_alpha   90.00
_cell.angle_beta   90.00
_cell.angle_gamma   90.00
#
_symmetry.space_group_name_H-M   'P 1'
#
loop_
_entity.id
_entity.type
_entity.pdbx_description
1 polymer ?
#
loop_
_entity_poly.entity_id
_entity_poly.type
_entity_poly.pdbx_seq_one_letter_code
_entity_poly.pdbx_strand_id
1 'polypeptide(L)'
;MRHARTMLALLPALLLLGGCDSTGSNGVVQLRDDCDPATFNAALGAGTCQHASGGTGMTLSEFNAELNASGSVGAWRIFPATLSVSEGATFAVVNTGGETHTYTEVEEFGGGVVPALNTASGNTTVAPECMDSAEFDSTTIHSGQTKQHTFDERGTEKYQCCIHPWMRQVVTVR
;
A
#
# COMPACT_ATOMS: atom_id res chain seq x y z
N MET A 1 -73.28 24.30 -32.66
CA MET A 1 -71.87 24.52 -32.50
C MET A 1 -71.45 23.89 -31.20
N ARG A 2 -70.78 22.75 -31.24
CA ARG A 2 -70.31 22.01 -30.03
C ARG A 2 -68.80 22.05 -30.01
N HIS A 3 -68.23 22.73 -29.01
CA HIS A 3 -66.78 22.82 -28.79
C HIS A 3 -66.31 21.56 -28.02
N ALA A 4 -65.54 20.72 -28.70
CA ALA A 4 -64.83 19.62 -28.05
C ALA A 4 -63.60 20.17 -27.29
N ARG A 5 -63.53 19.94 -25.99
CA ARG A 5 -62.37 20.23 -25.15
C ARG A 5 -61.51 18.97 -25.09
N THR A 6 -60.34 19.05 -25.71
CA THR A 6 -59.32 18.01 -25.64
C THR A 6 -58.56 18.17 -24.30
N MET A 7 -58.71 17.21 -23.43
CA MET A 7 -57.89 17.12 -22.19
C MET A 7 -56.54 16.46 -22.55
N LEU A 8 -55.49 17.23 -22.35
CA LEU A 8 -54.09 16.76 -22.47
C LEU A 8 -53.68 16.15 -21.12
N ALA A 9 -53.56 14.83 -21.08
CA ALA A 9 -53.04 14.13 -19.89
C ALA A 9 -51.53 14.23 -19.84
N LEU A 10 -50.98 14.95 -18.84
CA LEU A 10 -49.56 14.93 -18.51
C LEU A 10 -49.23 13.68 -17.69
N LEU A 11 -48.47 12.75 -18.28
CA LEU A 11 -47.84 11.67 -17.55
C LEU A 11 -46.59 12.23 -16.82
N PRO A 12 -46.42 11.98 -15.51
CA PRO A 12 -45.15 12.27 -14.84
C PRO A 12 -44.12 11.21 -15.26
N ALA A 13 -43.02 11.68 -15.86
CA ALA A 13 -41.84 10.85 -16.08
C ALA A 13 -41.18 10.59 -14.75
N LEU A 14 -41.27 9.35 -14.26
CA LEU A 14 -40.51 8.88 -13.08
C LEU A 14 -39.06 8.68 -13.49
N LEU A 15 -38.19 9.67 -13.19
CA LEU A 15 -36.75 9.50 -13.29
C LEU A 15 -36.29 8.49 -12.21
N LEU A 16 -36.06 7.26 -12.64
CA LEU A 16 -35.28 6.30 -11.87
C LEU A 16 -33.83 6.78 -11.87
N LEU A 17 -33.40 7.44 -10.81
CA LEU A 17 -32.01 7.66 -10.49
C LEU A 17 -31.44 6.26 -10.13
N GLY A 18 -30.95 5.56 -11.12
CA GLY A 18 -30.12 4.38 -10.92
C GLY A 18 -28.84 4.84 -10.23
N GLY A 19 -28.75 4.64 -8.93
CA GLY A 19 -27.50 4.72 -8.20
C GLY A 19 -26.57 3.65 -8.80
N CYS A 20 -25.47 4.08 -9.42
CA CYS A 20 -24.37 3.18 -9.70
C CYS A 20 -23.72 2.87 -8.33
N ASP A 21 -24.16 1.79 -7.69
CA ASP A 21 -23.36 1.11 -6.68
C ASP A 21 -22.15 0.54 -7.42
N SER A 22 -21.06 1.29 -7.41
CA SER A 22 -19.75 0.76 -7.80
C SER A 22 -19.20 -0.09 -6.65
N THR A 23 -19.81 -1.23 -6.42
CA THR A 23 -19.23 -2.31 -5.62
C THR A 23 -18.09 -2.90 -6.43
N GLY A 24 -16.86 -2.57 -6.05
CA GLY A 24 -15.65 -3.13 -6.64
C GLY A 24 -14.77 -2.11 -7.34
N SER A 25 -14.24 -1.11 -6.63
CA SER A 25 -13.11 -0.34 -7.14
C SER A 25 -11.85 -1.21 -7.02
N ASN A 26 -11.45 -1.85 -8.13
CA ASN A 26 -10.13 -2.46 -8.25
C ASN A 26 -9.10 -1.33 -8.24
N GLY A 27 -8.48 -1.06 -7.10
CA GLY A 27 -7.43 -0.08 -6.94
C GLY A 27 -6.05 -0.72 -6.91
N VAL A 28 -5.02 0.12 -6.83
CA VAL A 28 -3.64 -0.32 -6.73
C VAL A 28 -2.97 0.35 -5.53
N VAL A 29 -2.38 -0.48 -4.67
CA VAL A 29 -1.40 -0.06 -3.66
C VAL A 29 -0.02 -0.38 -4.21
N GLN A 30 0.93 0.53 -4.08
CA GLN A 30 2.29 0.33 -4.55
C GLN A 30 3.27 0.35 -3.37
N LEU A 31 4.10 -0.68 -3.29
CA LEU A 31 5.28 -0.70 -2.45
C LEU A 31 6.42 -0.17 -3.30
N ARG A 32 7.05 0.90 -2.85
CA ARG A 32 8.05 1.64 -3.63
C ARG A 32 9.35 1.76 -2.87
N ASP A 33 10.43 1.65 -3.58
CA ASP A 33 11.77 2.05 -3.21
C ASP A 33 12.52 2.51 -4.47
N ASP A 34 13.71 3.06 -4.28
CA ASP A 34 14.57 3.52 -5.36
C ASP A 34 16.03 3.12 -5.07
N CYS A 35 16.24 1.84 -4.69
CA CYS A 35 17.56 1.31 -4.37
C CYS A 35 18.49 1.28 -5.60
N ASP A 36 19.78 1.64 -5.42
CA ASP A 36 20.81 1.43 -6.44
C ASP A 36 21.36 -0.01 -6.37
N PRO A 37 21.16 -0.84 -7.40
CA PRO A 37 21.59 -2.24 -7.39
C PRO A 37 23.08 -2.43 -7.16
N ALA A 38 23.92 -1.50 -7.63
CA ALA A 38 25.37 -1.64 -7.52
C ALA A 38 25.82 -1.55 -6.05
N THR A 39 25.34 -0.58 -5.30
CA THR A 39 25.76 -0.35 -3.92
C THR A 39 25.03 -1.25 -2.91
N PHE A 40 23.72 -1.47 -3.10
CA PHE A 40 22.95 -2.36 -2.24
C PHE A 40 23.41 -3.80 -2.34
N ASN A 41 23.53 -4.33 -3.56
CA ASN A 41 23.92 -5.74 -3.76
C ASN A 41 25.39 -5.99 -3.36
N ALA A 42 26.27 -5.02 -3.51
CA ALA A 42 27.65 -5.16 -3.06
C ALA A 42 27.78 -5.24 -1.54
N ALA A 43 26.94 -4.53 -0.80
CA ALA A 43 27.02 -4.45 0.67
C ALA A 43 26.11 -5.47 1.39
N LEU A 44 24.90 -5.72 0.86
CA LEU A 44 23.85 -6.50 1.53
C LEU A 44 23.66 -7.89 0.92
N GLY A 45 24.30 -8.17 -0.22
CA GLY A 45 24.21 -9.44 -0.93
C GLY A 45 23.50 -9.33 -2.27
N ALA A 46 23.90 -10.18 -3.22
CA ALA A 46 23.33 -10.22 -4.55
C ALA A 46 21.81 -10.47 -4.50
N GLY A 47 21.04 -9.69 -5.27
CA GLY A 47 19.58 -9.81 -5.34
C GLY A 47 18.82 -9.01 -4.30
N THR A 48 19.49 -8.28 -3.39
CA THR A 48 18.81 -7.38 -2.45
C THR A 48 18.03 -6.30 -3.19
N CYS A 49 18.65 -5.68 -4.20
CA CYS A 49 18.01 -4.69 -5.06
C CYS A 49 17.94 -5.22 -6.50
N GLN A 50 16.73 -5.34 -7.03
CA GLN A 50 16.45 -5.96 -8.35
C GLN A 50 15.75 -5.00 -9.31
N HIS A 51 16.17 -3.72 -9.36
CA HIS A 51 15.62 -2.82 -10.34
C HIS A 51 15.89 -3.32 -11.77
N ALA A 52 14.82 -3.54 -12.54
CA ALA A 52 14.86 -4.09 -13.88
C ALA A 52 15.55 -3.17 -14.92
N SER A 53 15.76 -1.92 -14.61
CA SER A 53 16.21 -0.91 -15.57
C SER A 53 17.41 -0.13 -15.05
N GLY A 54 18.57 -0.72 -14.89
CA GLY A 54 19.87 -0.03 -14.84
C GLY A 54 19.91 1.45 -14.41
N GLY A 55 18.89 1.91 -13.67
CA GLY A 55 18.76 3.26 -13.17
C GLY A 55 19.75 3.50 -12.04
N THR A 56 20.23 4.71 -11.93
CA THR A 56 20.98 5.21 -10.78
C THR A 56 19.98 5.56 -9.69
N GLY A 57 19.54 4.56 -8.93
CA GLY A 57 18.73 4.77 -7.74
C GLY A 57 19.54 5.42 -6.60
N MET A 58 18.91 5.56 -5.46
CA MET A 58 19.57 6.02 -4.24
C MET A 58 20.63 5.01 -3.79
N THR A 59 21.87 5.45 -3.64
CA THR A 59 22.94 4.59 -3.12
C THR A 59 22.70 4.20 -1.67
N LEU A 60 23.28 3.09 -1.22
CA LEU A 60 23.17 2.67 0.18
C LEU A 60 23.72 3.73 1.17
N SER A 61 24.72 4.51 0.75
CA SER A 61 25.26 5.61 1.56
C SER A 61 24.25 6.73 1.74
N GLU A 62 23.54 7.13 0.68
CA GLU A 62 22.48 8.15 0.72
C GLU A 62 21.29 7.66 1.52
N PHE A 63 20.87 6.40 1.33
CA PHE A 63 19.84 5.75 2.13
C PHE A 63 20.14 5.83 3.62
N ASN A 64 21.36 5.41 4.02
CA ASN A 64 21.77 5.45 5.43
C ASN A 64 21.85 6.89 5.97
N ALA A 65 22.29 7.85 5.15
CA ALA A 65 22.35 9.26 5.54
C ALA A 65 20.96 9.84 5.78
N GLU A 66 20.01 9.58 4.89
CA GLU A 66 18.63 10.05 5.03
C GLU A 66 17.94 9.37 6.22
N LEU A 67 18.09 8.05 6.38
CA LEU A 67 17.51 7.29 7.48
C LEU A 67 18.02 7.81 8.84
N ASN A 68 19.31 8.01 8.98
CA ASN A 68 19.91 8.51 10.22
C ASN A 68 19.51 9.98 10.53
N ALA A 69 19.24 10.78 9.50
CA ALA A 69 18.87 12.18 9.67
C ALA A 69 17.37 12.36 10.02
N SER A 70 16.50 11.50 9.49
CA SER A 70 15.05 11.71 9.56
C SER A 70 14.24 10.54 10.16
N GLY A 71 14.89 9.39 10.41
CA GLY A 71 14.21 8.17 10.86
C GLY A 71 13.38 7.49 9.76
N SER A 72 13.51 7.94 8.53
CA SER A 72 12.79 7.39 7.37
C SER A 72 13.53 7.71 6.08
N VAL A 73 13.21 7.00 5.00
CA VAL A 73 13.71 7.28 3.65
C VAL A 73 12.51 7.47 2.74
N GLY A 74 12.35 8.68 2.18
CA GLY A 74 11.13 9.09 1.48
C GLY A 74 10.82 8.28 0.22
N ALA A 75 11.84 7.71 -0.45
CA ALA A 75 11.65 6.84 -1.59
C ALA A 75 11.04 5.48 -1.19
N TRP A 76 11.31 4.97 0.03
CA TRP A 76 10.73 3.75 0.59
C TRP A 76 9.38 4.06 1.23
N ARG A 77 8.31 3.71 0.54
CA ARG A 77 6.94 4.05 0.99
C ARG A 77 5.88 3.12 0.44
N ILE A 78 4.78 3.00 1.16
CA ILE A 78 3.51 2.48 0.66
C ILE A 78 2.73 3.65 0.04
N PHE A 79 2.24 3.51 -1.17
CA PHE A 79 1.49 4.56 -1.87
C PHE A 79 0.13 4.05 -2.38
N PRO A 80 -0.96 4.77 -2.10
CA PRO A 80 -1.04 5.98 -1.27
C PRO A 80 -0.81 5.69 0.23
N ALA A 81 -0.37 6.67 1.02
CA ALA A 81 -0.16 6.50 2.47
C ALA A 81 -1.48 6.42 3.26
N THR A 82 -2.56 6.95 2.70
CA THR A 82 -3.92 6.84 3.24
C THR A 82 -4.88 6.40 2.14
N LEU A 83 -5.84 5.54 2.49
CA LEU A 83 -6.82 5.01 1.55
C LEU A 83 -8.20 4.94 2.21
N SER A 84 -9.26 5.12 1.43
CA SER A 84 -10.63 4.88 1.88
C SER A 84 -11.32 3.99 0.87
N VAL A 85 -11.86 2.86 1.33
CA VAL A 85 -12.44 1.82 0.49
C VAL A 85 -13.80 1.38 1.02
N SER A 86 -14.58 0.70 0.20
CA SER A 86 -15.75 -0.04 0.66
C SER A 86 -15.34 -1.40 1.20
N GLU A 87 -16.07 -1.92 2.18
CA GLU A 87 -15.96 -3.31 2.65
C GLU A 87 -16.06 -4.27 1.46
N GLY A 88 -15.21 -5.28 1.42
CA GLY A 88 -15.09 -6.24 0.33
C GLY A 88 -14.33 -5.74 -0.91
N ALA A 89 -13.81 -4.51 -0.91
CA ALA A 89 -12.99 -4.02 -2.01
C ALA A 89 -11.68 -4.78 -2.11
N THR A 90 -11.31 -5.21 -3.31
CA THR A 90 -10.05 -5.91 -3.59
C THR A 90 -9.11 -5.02 -4.37
N PHE A 91 -7.87 -4.91 -3.91
CA PHE A 91 -6.81 -4.11 -4.51
C PHE A 91 -5.61 -4.97 -4.88
N ALA A 92 -4.96 -4.60 -5.97
CA ALA A 92 -3.66 -5.15 -6.31
C ALA A 92 -2.57 -4.43 -5.49
N VAL A 93 -1.84 -5.16 -4.66
CA VAL A 93 -0.64 -4.66 -3.97
C VAL A 93 0.56 -5.04 -4.82
N VAL A 94 1.20 -4.03 -5.42
CA VAL A 94 2.27 -4.21 -6.40
C VAL A 94 3.58 -3.69 -5.81
N ASN A 95 4.60 -4.53 -5.77
CA ASN A 95 5.95 -4.05 -5.47
C ASN A 95 6.59 -3.50 -6.75
N THR A 96 6.68 -2.18 -6.84
CA THR A 96 7.30 -1.46 -7.94
C THR A 96 8.74 -1.04 -7.63
N GLY A 97 9.23 -1.34 -6.42
CA GLY A 97 10.60 -1.12 -5.99
C GLY A 97 11.54 -2.26 -6.40
N GLY A 98 12.81 -2.08 -6.08
CA GLY A 98 13.87 -3.07 -6.34
C GLY A 98 14.08 -4.05 -5.20
N GLU A 99 13.72 -3.70 -3.97
CA GLU A 99 13.85 -4.56 -2.81
C GLU A 99 12.58 -5.40 -2.56
N THR A 100 12.70 -6.38 -1.69
CA THR A 100 11.56 -7.13 -1.16
C THR A 100 10.88 -6.31 -0.08
N HIS A 101 9.55 -6.27 -0.10
CA HIS A 101 8.72 -5.64 0.92
C HIS A 101 7.70 -6.61 1.49
N THR A 102 7.06 -6.24 2.59
CA THR A 102 5.83 -6.88 3.06
C THR A 102 4.68 -5.88 3.04
N TYR A 103 3.45 -6.37 2.95
CA TYR A 103 2.22 -5.59 3.15
C TYR A 103 1.44 -6.26 4.27
N THR A 104 1.89 -5.98 5.49
CA THR A 104 1.43 -6.68 6.70
C THR A 104 0.47 -5.78 7.46
N GLU A 105 -0.72 -6.28 7.74
CA GLU A 105 -1.64 -5.63 8.66
C GLU A 105 -1.11 -5.74 10.09
N VAL A 106 -1.19 -4.64 10.84
CA VAL A 106 -0.72 -4.55 12.22
C VAL A 106 -1.73 -3.83 13.10
N GLU A 107 -1.89 -4.28 14.33
CA GLU A 107 -2.74 -3.58 15.29
C GLU A 107 -2.17 -2.18 15.59
N GLU A 108 -0.86 -2.11 15.82
CA GLU A 108 -0.14 -0.84 16.04
C GLU A 108 1.19 -0.80 15.25
N PHE A 109 1.49 0.36 14.68
CA PHE A 109 2.76 0.55 14.00
C PHE A 109 3.94 0.36 14.95
N GLY A 110 4.91 -0.43 14.52
CA GLY A 110 6.08 -0.75 15.31
C GLY A 110 7.35 -0.95 14.47
N GLY A 111 8.36 -1.55 15.06
CA GLY A 111 9.53 -2.05 14.37
C GLY A 111 9.20 -3.31 13.55
N GLY A 112 10.14 -3.70 12.72
CA GLY A 112 10.06 -4.92 11.91
C GLY A 112 11.15 -5.93 12.29
N VAL A 113 11.48 -6.81 11.34
CA VAL A 113 12.44 -7.92 11.54
C VAL A 113 13.91 -7.50 11.48
N VAL A 114 14.22 -6.25 11.07
CA VAL A 114 15.60 -5.77 10.93
C VAL A 114 15.97 -4.82 12.07
N PRO A 115 16.70 -5.29 13.11
CA PRO A 115 16.97 -4.49 14.31
C PRO A 115 17.71 -3.18 14.04
N ALA A 116 18.61 -3.17 13.05
CA ALA A 116 19.35 -1.95 12.68
C ALA A 116 18.41 -0.87 12.11
N LEU A 117 17.45 -1.26 11.27
CA LEU A 117 16.45 -0.34 10.70
C LEU A 117 15.46 0.13 11.78
N ASN A 118 15.09 -0.75 12.72
CA ASN A 118 14.25 -0.38 13.85
C ASN A 118 14.92 0.72 14.71
N THR A 119 16.20 0.55 15.00
CA THR A 119 16.97 1.52 15.80
C THR A 119 17.10 2.84 15.06
N ALA A 120 17.52 2.82 13.80
CA ALA A 120 17.74 4.03 13.00
C ALA A 120 16.45 4.82 12.75
N SER A 121 15.31 4.14 12.63
CA SER A 121 14.00 4.77 12.43
C SER A 121 13.27 5.13 13.75
N GLY A 122 13.84 4.79 14.91
CA GLY A 122 13.18 5.02 16.20
C GLY A 122 12.03 4.07 16.53
N ASN A 123 11.82 3.03 15.73
CA ASN A 123 10.74 2.03 15.89
C ASN A 123 11.24 0.81 16.69
N THR A 124 11.65 1.01 17.93
CA THR A 124 12.33 -0.03 18.73
C THR A 124 11.41 -1.12 19.30
N THR A 125 10.10 -0.84 19.41
CA THR A 125 9.11 -1.86 19.78
C THR A 125 8.62 -2.53 18.51
N VAL A 126 8.91 -3.82 18.35
CA VAL A 126 8.54 -4.58 17.15
C VAL A 126 7.05 -4.86 17.15
N ALA A 127 6.38 -4.70 16.00
CA ALA A 127 5.00 -5.12 15.82
C ALA A 127 4.93 -6.65 15.90
N PRO A 128 4.05 -7.24 16.74
CA PRO A 128 3.98 -8.70 16.95
C PRO A 128 3.78 -9.47 15.64
N GLU A 129 2.97 -8.93 14.73
CA GLU A 129 2.62 -9.54 13.44
C GLU A 129 3.88 -9.69 12.54
N CYS A 130 4.83 -8.77 12.66
CA CYS A 130 6.10 -8.87 11.94
C CYS A 130 7.00 -10.02 12.47
N MET A 131 6.76 -10.51 13.68
CA MET A 131 7.52 -11.63 14.26
C MET A 131 6.85 -13.00 14.00
N ASP A 132 5.64 -13.03 13.49
CA ASP A 132 5.00 -14.25 13.02
C ASP A 132 5.57 -14.60 11.63
N SER A 133 6.29 -15.73 11.55
CA SER A 133 6.94 -16.14 10.30
C SER A 133 5.94 -16.50 9.20
N ALA A 134 4.77 -17.04 9.56
CA ALA A 134 3.74 -17.36 8.57
C ALA A 134 3.10 -16.10 8.00
N GLU A 135 2.86 -15.11 8.85
CA GLU A 135 2.35 -13.80 8.43
C GLU A 135 3.38 -13.06 7.58
N PHE A 136 4.65 -13.04 8.00
CA PHE A 136 5.74 -12.45 7.23
C PHE A 136 5.85 -13.06 5.83
N ASP A 137 5.85 -14.40 5.73
CA ASP A 137 5.94 -15.11 4.44
C ASP A 137 4.71 -14.84 3.55
N SER A 138 3.50 -14.85 4.17
CA SER A 138 2.24 -14.64 3.46
C SER A 138 2.13 -13.23 2.88
N THR A 139 2.69 -12.23 3.57
CA THR A 139 2.62 -10.81 3.20
C THR A 139 3.83 -10.32 2.41
N THR A 140 4.88 -11.14 2.26
CA THR A 140 6.08 -10.81 1.47
C THR A 140 5.77 -10.68 -0.02
N ILE A 141 6.23 -9.58 -0.63
CA ILE A 141 6.07 -9.26 -2.05
C ILE A 141 7.44 -8.90 -2.62
N HIS A 142 8.01 -9.77 -3.45
CA HIS A 142 9.30 -9.51 -4.09
C HIS A 142 9.19 -8.45 -5.19
N SER A 143 10.33 -7.86 -5.58
CA SER A 143 10.39 -6.88 -6.66
C SER A 143 9.65 -7.36 -7.92
N GLY A 144 8.79 -6.52 -8.46
CA GLY A 144 7.96 -6.80 -9.63
C GLY A 144 6.75 -7.71 -9.40
N GLN A 145 6.57 -8.25 -8.20
CA GLN A 145 5.41 -9.10 -7.87
C GLN A 145 4.17 -8.29 -7.49
N THR A 146 3.02 -8.96 -7.60
CA THR A 146 1.71 -8.46 -7.22
C THR A 146 0.97 -9.50 -6.40
N LYS A 147 0.34 -9.06 -5.31
CA LYS A 147 -0.64 -9.84 -4.54
C LYS A 147 -1.99 -9.13 -4.55
N GLN A 148 -3.08 -9.89 -4.45
CA GLN A 148 -4.42 -9.33 -4.24
C GLN A 148 -4.67 -9.25 -2.73
N HIS A 149 -5.26 -8.14 -2.30
CA HIS A 149 -5.68 -7.92 -0.92
C HIS A 149 -7.13 -7.46 -0.90
N THR A 150 -7.96 -8.05 -0.04
CA THR A 150 -9.37 -7.68 0.15
C THR A 150 -9.53 -7.05 1.53
N PHE A 151 -10.11 -5.87 1.55
CA PHE A 151 -10.43 -5.12 2.77
C PHE A 151 -11.83 -5.53 3.23
N ASP A 152 -11.94 -6.50 4.13
CA ASP A 152 -13.20 -7.13 4.51
C ASP A 152 -13.67 -6.80 5.95
N GLU A 153 -12.88 -6.07 6.71
CA GLU A 153 -13.23 -5.63 8.05
C GLU A 153 -13.50 -4.12 8.10
N ARG A 154 -14.71 -3.74 8.53
CA ARG A 154 -15.04 -2.31 8.71
C ARG A 154 -14.24 -1.69 9.82
N GLY A 155 -13.64 -0.53 9.56
CA GLY A 155 -12.87 0.18 10.56
C GLY A 155 -11.67 0.90 9.99
N THR A 156 -10.66 1.02 10.82
CA THR A 156 -9.37 1.57 10.44
C THR A 156 -8.34 0.46 10.54
N GLU A 157 -7.77 0.09 9.41
CA GLU A 157 -6.71 -0.90 9.28
C GLU A 157 -5.36 -0.19 9.09
N LYS A 158 -4.30 -0.75 9.63
CA LYS A 158 -2.94 -0.23 9.53
C LYS A 158 -2.05 -1.27 8.85
N TYR A 159 -1.35 -0.86 7.83
CA TYR A 159 -0.41 -1.71 7.09
C TYR A 159 1.00 -1.16 7.18
N GLN A 160 1.98 -2.02 7.39
CA GLN A 160 3.39 -1.65 7.36
C GLN A 160 4.25 -2.67 6.62
N CYS A 161 5.44 -2.24 6.19
CA CYS A 161 6.48 -3.15 5.78
C CYS A 161 7.26 -3.64 7.01
N CYS A 162 7.33 -4.95 7.22
CA CYS A 162 8.08 -5.55 8.32
C CYS A 162 9.60 -5.51 8.14
N ILE A 163 10.10 -5.09 6.96
CA ILE A 163 11.53 -4.86 6.72
C ILE A 163 11.87 -3.40 6.96
N HIS A 164 11.06 -2.47 6.46
CA HIS A 164 11.25 -1.03 6.48
C HIS A 164 10.12 -0.36 7.29
N PRO A 165 10.23 -0.27 8.62
CA PRO A 165 9.08 0.00 9.51
C PRO A 165 8.49 1.42 9.41
N TRP A 166 9.09 2.31 8.65
CA TRP A 166 8.54 3.63 8.31
C TRP A 166 7.62 3.60 7.09
N MET A 167 7.63 2.52 6.29
CA MET A 167 6.70 2.33 5.18
C MET A 167 5.34 1.92 5.75
N ARG A 168 4.39 2.86 5.77
CA ARG A 168 3.12 2.72 6.46
C ARG A 168 1.96 3.20 5.62
N GLN A 169 0.80 2.59 5.83
CA GLN A 169 -0.47 3.00 5.25
C GLN A 169 -1.57 2.89 6.29
N VAL A 170 -2.54 3.82 6.24
CA VAL A 170 -3.79 3.74 7.00
C VAL A 170 -4.94 3.61 6.01
N VAL A 171 -5.77 2.60 6.19
CA VAL A 171 -6.95 2.34 5.36
C VAL A 171 -8.21 2.51 6.21
N THR A 172 -9.17 3.28 5.67
CA THR A 172 -10.52 3.38 6.27
C THR A 172 -11.47 2.54 5.42
N VAL A 173 -12.00 1.46 6.00
CA VAL A 173 -12.98 0.55 5.38
C VAL A 173 -14.39 0.94 5.84
N ARG A 174 -15.31 1.18 4.89
CA ARG A 174 -16.66 1.70 5.14
C ARG A 174 -17.76 0.76 4.66
#